data_4dcd9c9051ed43a7657c511797df1cfc
#
_entry.id   4dcd9c9051ed43a7657c511797df1cfc
#
_cell.length_a   1.000
_cell.length_b   1.000
_cell.length_c   1.000
_cell.angle_alpha   90.00
_cell.angle_beta   90.00
_cell.angle_gamma   90.00
#
_symmetry.space_group_name_H-M   'P 1'
#
loop_
_entity.id
_entity.type
_entity.pdbx_description
1 polymer ?
#
loop_
_entity_poly.entity_id
_entity_poly.type
_entity_poly.pdbx_seq_one_letter_code
_entity_poly.pdbx_strand_id
1 'polypeptide(L)'
;MKNIAVIGAGISGLSTAYAIERLAGQAGVDVSVTVFEREDRTGGKIWSIKDEGYLCEWGPNGFLDSKPMTLELCDQLGIRDQLERSNDNARKRYIYSGGMLHRLPENGPMFLKSKLISWPGKIRLAQEYLKPKRSDGVDETLAEFARRRLGPEALDKLIGPMVSGIFAGDPETMSLKCCFPRIHELEQEYGGLLKAMLKLAKQKKAEVKAGKQVASAAGPGGVLTSFVGGIQELTEATANRLKGTIRNGQAVISLQPLNGGWELALADQSRFDADLVVSAAPAHVLTELVRPFHPTLAELLAGIPYAPMNVVCFGYQQDKIGRSLDGFGYLIPKKEGCSILGTLWDSSIFPQRAPEGHVLLRSMMGGATNPQAINLTDSEVRERTMAELEKIMGITAEPDFVRIFRHQRAIPQYVVGHAERLAAIDEQRQKHPGLIVTGNAFFGVGLNDCVNAANKAAEQVLACCKVVGDA
;
A
#
# COMPACT_ATOMS: atom_id res chain seq x y z
N MET A 1 2.50 -1.36 -36.05
CA MET A 1 1.90 -0.81 -34.79
C MET A 1 1.28 -1.95 -34.01
N LYS A 2 1.60 -2.10 -32.72
CA LYS A 2 1.05 -3.14 -31.83
C LYS A 2 -0.04 -2.55 -30.94
N ASN A 3 -1.20 -3.20 -30.91
CA ASN A 3 -2.32 -2.81 -30.05
C ASN A 3 -2.15 -3.42 -28.65
N ILE A 4 -2.10 -2.58 -27.63
CA ILE A 4 -1.91 -2.99 -26.23
C ILE A 4 -3.12 -2.58 -25.41
N ALA A 5 -3.80 -3.55 -24.83
CA ALA A 5 -4.90 -3.32 -23.89
C ALA A 5 -4.38 -3.34 -22.44
N VAL A 6 -4.68 -2.30 -21.67
CA VAL A 6 -4.43 -2.24 -20.22
C VAL A 6 -5.75 -2.29 -19.48
N ILE A 7 -5.95 -3.27 -18.62
CA ILE A 7 -7.19 -3.45 -17.85
C ILE A 7 -7.02 -2.85 -16.46
N GLY A 8 -7.78 -1.79 -16.17
CA GLY A 8 -7.78 -1.02 -14.93
C GLY A 8 -6.97 0.28 -15.02
N ALA A 9 -7.62 1.41 -14.77
CA ALA A 9 -7.02 2.75 -14.74
C ALA A 9 -6.68 3.23 -13.32
N GLY A 10 -6.32 2.33 -12.41
CA GLY A 10 -5.64 2.68 -11.15
C GLY A 10 -4.19 3.06 -11.40
N ILE A 11 -3.46 3.49 -10.36
CA ILE A 11 -2.05 3.91 -10.48
C ILE A 11 -1.18 2.89 -11.19
N SER A 12 -1.39 1.58 -10.97
CA SER A 12 -0.62 0.53 -11.63
C SER A 12 -0.86 0.51 -13.14
N GLY A 13 -2.12 0.58 -13.59
CA GLY A 13 -2.45 0.55 -15.02
C GLY A 13 -2.04 1.84 -15.73
N LEU A 14 -2.34 3.00 -15.15
CA LEU A 14 -1.95 4.30 -15.71
C LEU A 14 -0.43 4.44 -15.83
N SER A 15 0.31 4.08 -14.76
CA SER A 15 1.78 4.12 -14.80
C SER A 15 2.35 3.10 -15.80
N THR A 16 1.70 1.94 -15.98
CA THR A 16 2.13 0.94 -16.98
C THR A 16 1.89 1.48 -18.37
N ALA A 17 0.71 2.01 -18.67
CA ALA A 17 0.40 2.60 -19.98
C ALA A 17 1.38 3.73 -20.34
N TYR A 18 1.63 4.63 -19.40
CA TYR A 18 2.60 5.71 -19.55
C TYR A 18 4.02 5.20 -19.79
N ALA A 19 4.47 4.21 -19.01
CA ALA A 19 5.79 3.62 -19.16
C ALA A 19 5.94 2.89 -20.51
N ILE A 20 4.91 2.20 -21.00
CA ILE A 20 4.90 1.56 -22.32
C ILE A 20 5.12 2.61 -23.42
N GLU A 21 4.32 3.69 -23.42
CA GLU A 21 4.45 4.75 -24.45
C GLU A 21 5.83 5.42 -24.42
N ARG A 22 6.33 5.72 -23.22
CA ARG A 22 7.64 6.33 -23.03
C ARG A 22 8.77 5.44 -23.54
N LEU A 23 8.79 4.17 -23.12
CA LEU A 23 9.82 3.22 -23.49
C LEU A 23 9.74 2.82 -24.98
N ALA A 24 8.53 2.69 -25.54
CA ALA A 24 8.30 2.42 -26.95
C ALA A 24 8.83 3.57 -27.81
N GLY A 25 8.54 4.82 -27.43
CA GLY A 25 9.08 5.99 -28.11
C GLY A 25 10.61 6.05 -28.08
N GLN A 26 11.23 5.70 -26.93
CA GLN A 26 12.70 5.63 -26.82
C GLN A 26 13.32 4.52 -27.66
N ALA A 27 12.60 3.40 -27.84
CA ALA A 27 13.06 2.24 -28.58
C ALA A 27 12.70 2.29 -30.09
N GLY A 28 11.95 3.30 -30.56
CA GLY A 28 11.44 3.38 -31.93
C GLY A 28 10.40 2.30 -32.26
N VAL A 29 9.70 1.77 -31.26
CA VAL A 29 8.66 0.75 -31.42
C VAL A 29 7.30 1.44 -31.53
N ASP A 30 6.53 1.12 -32.55
CA ASP A 30 5.21 1.70 -32.77
C ASP A 30 4.12 0.91 -32.03
N VAL A 31 3.49 1.56 -31.04
CA VAL A 31 2.46 0.96 -30.18
C VAL A 31 1.23 1.86 -30.07
N SER A 32 0.07 1.24 -29.94
CA SER A 32 -1.20 1.90 -29.58
C SER A 32 -1.68 1.35 -28.25
N VAL A 33 -1.80 2.19 -27.23
CA VAL A 33 -2.23 1.80 -25.89
C VAL A 33 -3.67 2.21 -25.64
N THR A 34 -4.51 1.27 -25.22
CA THR A 34 -5.88 1.56 -24.75
C THR A 34 -6.04 1.05 -23.32
N VAL A 35 -6.43 1.95 -22.42
CA VAL A 35 -6.71 1.64 -21.01
C VAL A 35 -8.23 1.51 -20.83
N PHE A 36 -8.68 0.40 -20.25
CA PHE A 36 -10.09 0.13 -19.94
C PHE A 36 -10.33 0.26 -18.45
N GLU A 37 -11.30 1.07 -18.06
CA GLU A 37 -11.70 1.27 -16.67
C GLU A 37 -13.22 1.10 -16.52
N ARG A 38 -13.65 0.33 -15.54
CA ARG A 38 -15.08 0.07 -15.30
C ARG A 38 -15.82 1.25 -14.67
N GLU A 39 -15.11 2.06 -13.86
CA GLU A 39 -15.67 3.25 -13.24
C GLU A 39 -15.65 4.43 -14.23
N ASP A 40 -16.46 5.45 -13.97
CA ASP A 40 -16.52 6.65 -14.80
C ASP A 40 -15.30 7.57 -14.61
N ARG A 41 -14.39 7.21 -13.71
CA ARG A 41 -13.17 7.95 -13.38
C ARG A 41 -11.94 7.06 -13.37
N THR A 42 -10.79 7.67 -13.55
CA THR A 42 -9.47 7.05 -13.33
C THR A 42 -9.06 7.09 -11.85
N GLY A 43 -7.94 6.45 -11.50
CA GLY A 43 -7.30 6.48 -10.20
C GLY A 43 -7.55 5.22 -9.35
N GLY A 44 -8.60 4.47 -9.61
CA GLY A 44 -8.94 3.26 -8.84
C GLY A 44 -9.14 3.58 -7.36
N LYS A 45 -8.30 3.02 -6.47
CA LYS A 45 -8.35 3.29 -5.01
C LYS A 45 -7.70 4.62 -4.59
N ILE A 46 -7.07 5.33 -5.49
CA ILE A 46 -6.57 6.69 -5.27
C ILE A 46 -7.69 7.66 -5.66
N TRP A 47 -8.29 8.25 -4.65
CA TRP A 47 -9.35 9.23 -4.82
C TRP A 47 -9.34 10.20 -3.65
N SER A 48 -9.20 11.48 -3.96
CA SER A 48 -9.21 12.60 -3.02
C SER A 48 -10.49 13.38 -3.19
N ILE A 49 -11.33 13.41 -2.17
CA ILE A 49 -12.65 14.03 -2.21
C ILE A 49 -12.61 15.32 -1.42
N LYS A 50 -12.89 16.43 -2.11
CA LYS A 50 -13.09 17.75 -1.47
C LYS A 50 -14.57 17.94 -1.20
N ASP A 51 -14.92 18.16 0.08
CA ASP A 51 -16.28 18.35 0.51
C ASP A 51 -16.33 19.24 1.77
N GLU A 52 -17.18 20.26 1.79
CA GLU A 52 -17.31 21.22 2.90
C GLU A 52 -15.97 21.80 3.38
N GLY A 53 -15.02 21.99 2.47
CA GLY A 53 -13.66 22.47 2.79
C GLY A 53 -12.69 21.42 3.34
N TYR A 54 -13.15 20.21 3.60
CA TYR A 54 -12.28 19.07 3.96
C TYR A 54 -11.78 18.34 2.71
N LEU A 55 -10.58 17.81 2.78
CA LEU A 55 -10.01 16.94 1.77
C LEU A 55 -9.80 15.54 2.34
N CYS A 56 -10.65 14.61 1.96
CA CYS A 56 -10.65 13.23 2.42
C CYS A 56 -9.99 12.30 1.40
N GLU A 57 -8.99 11.53 1.84
CA GLU A 57 -8.42 10.45 1.02
C GLU A 57 -9.23 9.16 1.17
N TRP A 58 -9.74 8.65 0.07
CA TRP A 58 -10.48 7.38 0.02
C TRP A 58 -9.59 6.16 0.30
N GLY A 59 -8.32 6.23 -0.12
CA GLY A 59 -7.33 5.17 -0.01
C GLY A 59 -6.02 5.64 0.65
N PRO A 60 -4.88 5.58 -0.05
CA PRO A 60 -3.60 6.01 0.49
C PRO A 60 -3.56 7.53 0.71
N ASN A 61 -2.78 7.96 1.70
CA ASN A 61 -2.60 9.38 2.01
C ASN A 61 -1.42 10.02 1.23
N GLY A 62 -0.57 9.18 0.67
CA GLY A 62 0.65 9.60 -0.02
C GLY A 62 1.63 8.44 -0.16
N PHE A 63 2.87 8.76 -0.44
CA PHE A 63 3.97 7.79 -0.58
C PHE A 63 5.21 8.25 0.20
N LEU A 64 6.13 7.33 0.50
CA LEU A 64 7.39 7.68 1.14
C LEU A 64 8.43 8.11 0.10
N ASP A 65 9.06 9.26 0.31
CA ASP A 65 10.06 9.83 -0.60
C ASP A 65 11.43 9.12 -0.53
N SER A 66 11.59 8.14 0.34
CA SER A 66 12.80 7.32 0.44
C SER A 66 12.98 6.30 -0.69
N LYS A 67 11.93 6.02 -1.46
CA LYS A 67 11.97 5.18 -2.66
C LYS A 67 11.83 6.08 -3.89
N PRO A 68 12.73 5.99 -4.91
CA PRO A 68 12.77 6.95 -6.00
C PRO A 68 11.63 6.83 -7.00
N MET A 69 11.01 5.67 -7.14
CA MET A 69 10.13 5.34 -8.27
C MET A 69 8.98 6.32 -8.50
N THR A 70 8.26 6.70 -7.44
CA THR A 70 7.14 7.66 -7.57
C THR A 70 7.66 9.08 -7.78
N LEU A 71 8.80 9.44 -7.18
CA LEU A 71 9.42 10.74 -7.41
C LEU A 71 9.90 10.89 -8.86
N GLU A 72 10.50 9.84 -9.43
CA GLU A 72 10.90 9.80 -10.86
C GLU A 72 9.68 9.92 -11.78
N LEU A 73 8.55 9.28 -11.41
CA LEU A 73 7.30 9.46 -12.16
C LEU A 73 6.83 10.92 -12.08
N CYS A 74 6.87 11.57 -10.91
CA CYS A 74 6.52 12.98 -10.76
C CYS A 74 7.43 13.89 -11.60
N ASP A 75 8.74 13.59 -11.67
CA ASP A 75 9.68 14.32 -12.53
C ASP A 75 9.31 14.17 -14.00
N GLN A 76 9.02 12.95 -14.46
CA GLN A 76 8.64 12.66 -15.85
C GLN A 76 7.31 13.33 -16.25
N LEU A 77 6.38 13.46 -15.29
CA LEU A 77 5.09 14.11 -15.49
C LEU A 77 5.18 15.64 -15.41
N GLY A 78 6.27 16.20 -14.86
CA GLY A 78 6.46 17.63 -14.65
C GLY A 78 5.64 18.20 -13.48
N ILE A 79 5.37 17.36 -12.45
CA ILE A 79 4.57 17.74 -11.26
C ILE A 79 5.37 17.69 -9.96
N ARG A 80 6.70 17.66 -10.04
CA ARG A 80 7.59 17.53 -8.89
C ARG A 80 7.47 18.69 -7.90
N ASP A 81 7.26 19.88 -8.41
CA ASP A 81 7.10 21.14 -7.67
C ASP A 81 5.74 21.25 -6.95
N GLN A 82 4.78 20.41 -7.33
CA GLN A 82 3.45 20.36 -6.69
C GLN A 82 3.42 19.41 -5.48
N LEU A 83 4.54 18.73 -5.21
CA LEU A 83 4.64 17.79 -4.08
C LEU A 83 4.59 18.54 -2.74
N GLU A 84 3.78 18.01 -1.84
CA GLU A 84 3.69 18.44 -0.46
C GLU A 84 4.28 17.38 0.48
N ARG A 85 5.22 17.79 1.32
CA ARG A 85 5.79 16.93 2.35
C ARG A 85 5.01 17.04 3.63
N SER A 86 4.81 15.92 4.31
CA SER A 86 4.15 15.94 5.62
C SER A 86 4.89 16.82 6.62
N ASN A 87 4.11 17.47 7.49
CA ASN A 87 4.63 18.30 8.56
C ASN A 87 5.62 17.51 9.44
N ASP A 88 6.69 18.15 9.90
CA ASP A 88 7.68 17.51 10.78
C ASP A 88 7.09 17.01 12.10
N ASN A 89 6.04 17.65 12.63
CA ASN A 89 5.33 17.18 13.81
C ASN A 89 4.67 15.81 13.55
N ALA A 90 4.28 15.50 12.31
CA ALA A 90 3.72 14.20 11.93
C ALA A 90 4.70 13.02 12.04
N ARG A 91 5.97 13.25 12.35
CA ARG A 91 6.92 12.17 12.66
C ARG A 91 6.59 11.44 13.96
N LYS A 92 5.93 12.11 14.90
CA LYS A 92 5.48 11.49 16.16
C LYS A 92 4.34 10.52 15.88
N ARG A 93 4.55 9.27 16.24
CA ARG A 93 3.56 8.20 16.09
C ARG A 93 3.21 7.64 17.45
N TYR A 94 1.99 7.20 17.62
CA TYR A 94 1.51 6.70 18.90
C TYR A 94 0.94 5.29 18.78
N ILE A 95 0.99 4.56 19.90
CA ILE A 95 0.29 3.29 20.11
C ILE A 95 -0.62 3.48 21.32
N TYR A 96 -1.89 3.16 21.16
CA TYR A 96 -2.82 3.08 22.28
C TYR A 96 -2.65 1.74 22.99
N SER A 97 -2.31 1.75 24.25
CA SER A 97 -2.20 0.52 25.06
C SER A 97 -2.38 0.82 26.54
N GLY A 98 -3.15 -0.03 27.22
CA GLY A 98 -3.39 0.11 28.66
C GLY A 98 -4.06 1.44 29.03
N GLY A 99 -5.01 1.90 28.24
CA GLY A 99 -5.80 3.11 28.51
C GLY A 99 -5.12 4.44 28.15
N MET A 100 -3.94 4.43 27.50
CA MET A 100 -3.22 5.66 27.14
C MET A 100 -2.48 5.59 25.82
N LEU A 101 -2.21 6.74 25.22
CA LEU A 101 -1.39 6.89 24.03
C LEU A 101 0.10 6.95 24.41
N HIS A 102 0.86 5.98 23.94
CA HIS A 102 2.32 5.92 24.08
C HIS A 102 3.00 6.38 22.81
N ARG A 103 3.85 7.42 22.89
CA ARG A 103 4.69 7.80 21.76
C ARG A 103 5.65 6.66 21.41
N LEU A 104 5.73 6.30 20.15
CA LEU A 104 6.74 5.35 19.66
C LEU A 104 8.14 5.95 19.84
N PRO A 105 9.08 5.21 20.42
CA PRO A 105 10.44 5.68 20.62
C PRO A 105 11.20 5.75 19.29
N GLU A 106 11.84 6.87 19.03
CA GLU A 106 12.62 7.11 17.80
C GLU A 106 14.12 6.77 17.97
N ASN A 107 14.55 6.57 19.22
CA ASN A 107 15.94 6.25 19.53
C ASN A 107 16.06 5.38 20.79
N GLY A 108 17.27 4.86 21.04
CA GLY A 108 17.52 3.97 22.17
C GLY A 108 17.20 4.57 23.55
N PRO A 109 17.63 5.80 23.87
CA PRO A 109 17.28 6.45 25.14
C PRO A 109 15.76 6.61 25.33
N MET A 110 15.02 7.00 24.29
CA MET A 110 13.56 7.07 24.35
C MET A 110 12.94 5.68 24.52
N PHE A 111 13.49 4.65 23.87
CA PHE A 111 13.02 3.27 24.04
C PHE A 111 13.16 2.80 25.50
N LEU A 112 14.32 3.06 26.12
CA LEU A 112 14.53 2.68 27.52
C LEU A 112 13.58 3.39 28.49
N LYS A 113 13.25 4.67 28.23
CA LYS A 113 12.31 5.46 29.05
C LYS A 113 10.83 5.16 28.74
N SER A 114 10.51 4.61 27.57
CA SER A 114 9.14 4.33 27.18
C SER A 114 8.48 3.31 28.11
N LYS A 115 7.22 3.56 28.45
CA LYS A 115 6.35 2.63 29.21
C LYS A 115 5.58 1.68 28.30
N LEU A 116 5.68 1.81 26.96
CA LEU A 116 4.96 0.95 26.01
C LEU A 116 5.37 -0.51 26.16
N ILE A 117 6.67 -0.77 26.27
CA ILE A 117 7.22 -2.11 26.49
C ILE A 117 7.70 -2.21 27.95
N SER A 118 7.28 -3.27 28.63
CA SER A 118 7.69 -3.57 30.00
C SER A 118 9.20 -3.84 30.10
N TRP A 119 9.76 -3.76 31.32
CA TRP A 119 11.17 -4.12 31.51
C TRP A 119 11.50 -5.57 31.12
N PRO A 120 10.68 -6.59 31.47
CA PRO A 120 10.87 -7.94 30.97
C PRO A 120 10.83 -8.01 29.43
N GLY A 121 9.93 -7.26 28.79
CA GLY A 121 9.85 -7.17 27.34
C GLY A 121 11.08 -6.54 26.71
N LYS A 122 11.65 -5.49 27.32
CA LYS A 122 12.90 -4.86 26.87
C LYS A 122 14.09 -5.83 26.95
N ILE A 123 14.19 -6.58 28.06
CA ILE A 123 15.21 -7.63 28.22
C ILE A 123 15.04 -8.71 27.15
N ARG A 124 13.80 -9.13 26.90
CA ARG A 124 13.47 -10.12 25.87
C ARG A 124 13.85 -9.62 24.45
N LEU A 125 13.64 -8.34 24.16
CA LEU A 125 14.08 -7.71 22.91
C LEU A 125 15.62 -7.69 22.81
N ALA A 126 16.33 -7.36 23.88
CA ALA A 126 17.79 -7.38 23.89
C ALA A 126 18.37 -8.79 23.65
N GLN A 127 17.68 -9.83 24.11
CA GLN A 127 18.07 -11.24 23.85
C GLN A 127 17.97 -11.62 22.36
N GLU A 128 17.36 -10.81 21.50
CA GLU A 128 17.34 -11.00 20.05
C GLU A 128 18.76 -11.16 19.48
N TYR A 129 19.71 -10.43 20.05
CA TYR A 129 21.12 -10.52 19.65
C TYR A 129 21.69 -11.95 19.74
N LEU A 130 21.24 -12.75 20.69
CA LEU A 130 21.71 -14.10 20.93
C LEU A 130 20.92 -15.17 20.16
N LYS A 131 19.78 -14.81 19.58
CA LYS A 131 18.95 -15.78 18.86
C LYS A 131 19.58 -16.17 17.52
N PRO A 132 19.66 -17.48 17.19
CA PRO A 132 20.13 -17.93 15.89
C PRO A 132 19.14 -17.52 14.78
N LYS A 133 19.65 -17.36 13.57
CA LYS A 133 18.80 -17.21 12.40
C LYS A 133 18.07 -18.51 12.08
N ARG A 134 16.92 -18.41 11.43
CA ARG A 134 16.23 -19.55 10.85
C ARG A 134 16.92 -19.95 9.55
N SER A 135 17.17 -21.23 9.36
CA SER A 135 17.95 -21.76 8.23
C SER A 135 17.25 -22.87 7.45
N ASP A 136 16.00 -23.20 7.79
CA ASP A 136 15.22 -24.24 7.13
C ASP A 136 14.62 -23.83 5.78
N GLY A 137 14.71 -22.55 5.41
CA GLY A 137 14.18 -22.00 4.16
C GLY A 137 12.65 -21.91 4.11
N VAL A 138 11.94 -22.33 5.17
CA VAL A 138 10.49 -22.32 5.25
C VAL A 138 10.01 -20.89 5.53
N ASP A 139 9.00 -20.43 4.80
CA ASP A 139 8.34 -19.16 5.09
C ASP A 139 7.65 -19.22 6.47
N GLU A 140 7.69 -18.11 7.18
CA GLU A 140 7.07 -18.00 8.51
C GLU A 140 6.14 -16.79 8.58
N THR A 141 5.17 -16.85 9.49
CA THR A 141 4.32 -15.72 9.76
C THR A 141 5.08 -14.61 10.50
N LEU A 142 4.62 -13.37 10.36
CA LEU A 142 5.14 -12.24 11.13
C LEU A 142 5.02 -12.47 12.64
N ALA A 143 3.97 -13.17 13.08
CA ALA A 143 3.79 -13.51 14.48
C ALA A 143 4.80 -14.54 14.96
N GLU A 144 5.05 -15.61 14.20
CA GLU A 144 6.09 -16.61 14.52
C GLU A 144 7.47 -15.97 14.61
N PHE A 145 7.84 -15.16 13.60
CA PHE A 145 9.07 -14.38 13.62
C PHE A 145 9.19 -13.51 14.86
N ALA A 146 8.16 -12.70 15.13
CA ALA A 146 8.19 -11.79 16.27
C ALA A 146 8.27 -12.53 17.61
N ARG A 147 7.51 -13.61 17.82
CA ARG A 147 7.59 -14.42 19.04
C ARG A 147 8.97 -15.04 19.22
N ARG A 148 9.51 -15.60 18.16
CA ARG A 148 10.82 -16.27 18.15
C ARG A 148 11.94 -15.28 18.45
N ARG A 149 11.95 -14.12 17.82
CA ARG A 149 13.05 -13.17 17.92
C ARG A 149 12.83 -12.07 18.95
N LEU A 150 11.68 -11.41 18.91
CA LEU A 150 11.42 -10.18 19.66
C LEU A 150 10.64 -10.41 20.97
N GLY A 151 9.86 -11.50 21.02
CA GLY A 151 8.99 -11.86 22.13
C GLY A 151 7.53 -11.41 21.96
N PRO A 152 6.63 -11.96 22.78
CA PRO A 152 5.19 -11.77 22.61
C PRO A 152 4.73 -10.32 22.82
N GLU A 153 5.35 -9.58 23.74
CA GLU A 153 4.97 -8.18 23.98
C GLU A 153 5.31 -7.27 22.80
N ALA A 154 6.45 -7.52 22.13
CA ALA A 154 6.82 -6.80 20.92
C ALA A 154 5.89 -7.17 19.75
N LEU A 155 5.45 -8.42 19.64
CA LEU A 155 4.42 -8.81 18.68
C LEU A 155 3.15 -8.00 18.91
N ASP A 156 2.64 -7.99 20.13
CA ASP A 156 1.37 -7.34 20.45
C ASP A 156 1.40 -5.82 20.25
N LYS A 157 2.45 -5.16 20.73
CA LYS A 157 2.49 -3.70 20.87
C LYS A 157 3.25 -2.97 19.77
N LEU A 158 4.05 -3.68 18.96
CA LEU A 158 4.82 -3.09 17.88
C LEU A 158 4.51 -3.71 16.52
N ILE A 159 4.69 -5.03 16.38
CA ILE A 159 4.56 -5.70 15.09
C ILE A 159 3.10 -5.80 14.65
N GLY A 160 2.19 -6.22 15.55
CA GLY A 160 0.78 -6.32 15.25
C GLY A 160 0.16 -5.01 14.75
N PRO A 161 0.28 -3.90 15.51
CA PRO A 161 -0.16 -2.59 15.04
C PRO A 161 0.48 -2.14 13.73
N MET A 162 1.78 -2.40 13.52
CA MET A 162 2.46 -2.09 12.26
C MET A 162 1.83 -2.86 11.08
N VAL A 163 1.57 -4.15 11.24
CA VAL A 163 0.96 -5.00 10.21
C VAL A 163 -0.46 -4.54 9.92
N SER A 164 -1.25 -4.23 10.95
CA SER A 164 -2.61 -3.72 10.77
C SER A 164 -2.62 -2.34 10.10
N GLY A 165 -1.67 -1.46 10.43
CA GLY A 165 -1.58 -0.12 9.86
C GLY A 165 -1.13 -0.10 8.38
N ILE A 166 -0.32 -1.06 7.93
CA ILE A 166 0.19 -1.13 6.55
C ILE A 166 -0.72 -1.98 5.67
N PHE A 167 -1.11 -3.16 6.16
CA PHE A 167 -1.81 -4.17 5.37
C PHE A 167 -3.28 -4.37 5.79
N ALA A 168 -3.73 -3.75 6.88
CA ALA A 168 -4.96 -4.13 7.56
C ALA A 168 -5.00 -5.65 7.84
N GLY A 169 -3.83 -6.26 8.04
CA GLY A 169 -3.60 -7.70 8.08
C GLY A 169 -3.55 -8.28 9.49
N ASP A 170 -3.55 -9.60 9.56
CA ASP A 170 -3.29 -10.36 10.79
C ASP A 170 -1.86 -10.90 10.76
N PRO A 171 -0.97 -10.53 11.69
CA PRO A 171 0.39 -11.04 11.75
C PRO A 171 0.46 -12.57 11.90
N GLU A 172 -0.62 -13.22 12.36
CA GLU A 172 -0.70 -14.68 12.50
C GLU A 172 -0.76 -15.42 11.16
N THR A 173 -1.12 -14.74 10.08
CA THR A 173 -1.27 -15.36 8.75
C THR A 173 -0.34 -14.77 7.71
N MET A 174 0.15 -13.54 7.92
CA MET A 174 0.93 -12.82 6.92
C MET A 174 2.39 -13.26 6.89
N SER A 175 2.91 -13.51 5.68
CA SER A 175 4.29 -13.92 5.40
C SER A 175 5.29 -12.83 5.75
N LEU A 176 6.31 -13.16 6.53
CA LEU A 176 7.44 -12.27 6.77
C LEU A 176 8.16 -11.91 5.46
N LYS A 177 8.46 -12.93 4.66
CA LYS A 177 9.24 -12.80 3.42
C LYS A 177 8.55 -11.92 2.39
N CYS A 178 7.22 -12.06 2.26
CA CYS A 178 6.45 -11.28 1.27
C CYS A 178 6.10 -9.87 1.75
N CYS A 179 5.81 -9.69 3.04
CA CYS A 179 5.40 -8.39 3.58
C CYS A 179 6.58 -7.48 3.93
N PHE A 180 7.64 -8.06 4.48
CA PHE A 180 8.82 -7.32 4.93
C PHE A 180 10.12 -8.01 4.49
N PRO A 181 10.37 -8.13 3.17
CA PRO A 181 11.52 -8.85 2.63
C PRO A 181 12.85 -8.35 3.24
N ARG A 182 12.96 -7.05 3.48
CA ARG A 182 14.17 -6.48 4.08
C ARG A 182 14.44 -6.99 5.50
N ILE A 183 13.39 -7.23 6.30
CA ILE A 183 13.55 -7.80 7.65
C ILE A 183 14.05 -9.24 7.56
N HIS A 184 13.47 -10.01 6.63
CA HIS A 184 13.93 -11.37 6.35
C HIS A 184 15.39 -11.41 5.88
N GLU A 185 15.78 -10.58 4.92
CA GLU A 185 17.14 -10.44 4.42
C GLU A 185 18.14 -10.08 5.54
N LEU A 186 17.79 -9.12 6.40
CA LEU A 186 18.64 -8.72 7.52
C LEU A 186 18.90 -9.88 8.50
N GLU A 187 17.90 -10.73 8.75
CA GLU A 187 18.10 -11.93 9.55
C GLU A 187 19.03 -12.90 8.83
N GLN A 188 18.82 -13.15 7.53
CA GLN A 188 19.64 -14.11 6.77
C GLN A 188 21.10 -13.66 6.63
N GLU A 189 21.32 -12.37 6.35
CA GLU A 189 22.65 -11.82 6.08
C GLU A 189 23.46 -11.59 7.36
N TYR A 190 22.83 -11.03 8.41
CA TYR A 190 23.52 -10.61 9.64
C TYR A 190 23.28 -11.55 10.83
N GLY A 191 22.38 -12.52 10.69
CA GLY A 191 22.00 -13.45 11.76
C GLY A 191 21.06 -12.83 12.80
N GLY A 192 20.52 -11.62 12.59
CA GLY A 192 19.57 -10.97 13.45
C GLY A 192 19.45 -9.45 13.23
N LEU A 193 18.37 -8.86 13.74
CA LEU A 193 18.06 -7.46 13.52
C LEU A 193 19.00 -6.52 14.31
N LEU A 194 19.27 -6.82 15.57
CA LEU A 194 20.20 -6.02 16.38
C LEU A 194 21.64 -6.12 15.84
N LYS A 195 22.05 -7.30 15.39
CA LYS A 195 23.37 -7.48 14.74
C LYS A 195 23.45 -6.66 13.46
N ALA A 196 22.39 -6.70 12.63
CA ALA A 196 22.31 -5.90 11.42
C ALA A 196 22.39 -4.39 11.72
N MET A 197 21.60 -3.90 12.69
CA MET A 197 21.60 -2.50 13.09
C MET A 197 22.98 -2.01 13.52
N LEU A 198 23.69 -2.79 14.35
CA LEU A 198 25.04 -2.44 14.82
C LEU A 198 26.04 -2.41 13.67
N LYS A 199 26.01 -3.43 12.77
CA LYS A 199 26.94 -3.51 11.64
C LYS A 199 26.70 -2.40 10.62
N LEU A 200 25.44 -2.15 10.27
CA LEU A 200 25.06 -1.06 9.36
C LEU A 200 25.37 0.32 9.94
N ALA A 201 25.15 0.53 11.25
CA ALA A 201 25.56 1.78 11.91
C ALA A 201 27.08 2.00 11.88
N LYS A 202 27.87 0.94 12.04
CA LYS A 202 29.35 0.99 11.93
C LYS A 202 29.79 1.32 10.51
N GLN A 203 29.18 0.66 9.51
CA GLN A 203 29.46 0.92 8.08
C GLN A 203 29.15 2.38 7.72
N LYS A 204 27.97 2.88 8.11
CA LYS A 204 27.56 4.27 7.88
C LYS A 204 28.55 5.26 8.50
N LYS A 205 29.00 5.04 9.74
CA LYS A 205 30.03 5.89 10.38
C LYS A 205 31.35 5.90 9.60
N ALA A 206 31.76 4.76 9.04
CA ALA A 206 32.96 4.65 8.23
C ALA A 206 32.81 5.40 6.89
N GLU A 207 31.66 5.30 6.22
CA GLU A 207 31.35 5.99 4.96
C GLU A 207 31.29 7.52 5.14
N VAL A 208 30.65 8.00 6.23
CA VAL A 208 30.67 9.43 6.59
C VAL A 208 32.10 9.94 6.84
N LYS A 209 32.92 9.14 7.55
CA LYS A 209 34.34 9.50 7.75
C LYS A 209 35.12 9.52 6.43
N ALA A 210 34.73 8.72 5.44
CA ALA A 210 35.32 8.69 4.11
C ALA A 210 34.73 9.76 3.16
N GLY A 211 33.93 10.72 3.66
CA GLY A 211 33.39 11.84 2.89
C GLY A 211 32.25 11.45 1.92
N LYS A 212 31.68 10.25 2.03
CA LYS A 212 30.53 9.85 1.20
C LYS A 212 29.22 10.41 1.77
N GLN A 213 28.40 11.02 0.92
CA GLN A 213 27.01 11.34 1.28
C GLN A 213 26.24 10.04 1.50
N VAL A 214 25.84 9.78 2.74
CA VAL A 214 25.10 8.57 3.09
C VAL A 214 23.64 8.94 3.33
N ALA A 215 22.74 8.40 2.49
CA ALA A 215 21.32 8.49 2.73
C ALA A 215 20.94 7.90 4.10
N SER A 216 19.95 8.48 4.77
CA SER A 216 19.51 8.06 6.10
C SER A 216 19.07 6.59 6.12
N ALA A 217 19.87 5.70 6.64
CA ALA A 217 19.63 4.26 6.66
C ALA A 217 19.37 3.73 8.08
N ALA A 218 18.26 4.13 8.70
CA ALA A 218 17.79 3.44 9.90
C ALA A 218 16.27 3.62 10.02
N GLY A 219 15.54 2.59 9.72
CA GLY A 219 14.07 2.55 9.74
C GLY A 219 13.48 2.80 8.34
N PRO A 220 12.16 2.78 8.18
CA PRO A 220 11.49 3.26 6.97
C PRO A 220 11.72 4.78 6.86
N GLY A 221 12.96 5.15 6.53
CA GLY A 221 13.42 6.52 6.43
C GLY A 221 12.87 7.13 5.16
N GLY A 222 11.89 8.00 5.32
CA GLY A 222 11.29 8.79 4.27
C GLY A 222 10.25 9.68 4.89
N VAL A 223 10.01 10.81 4.27
CA VAL A 223 8.91 11.71 4.62
C VAL A 223 7.71 11.29 3.80
N LEU A 224 6.54 11.18 4.44
CA LEU A 224 5.30 10.97 3.71
C LEU A 224 5.06 12.20 2.85
N THR A 225 4.87 11.97 1.56
CA THR A 225 4.72 13.01 0.54
C THR A 225 3.42 12.79 -0.22
N SER A 226 2.72 13.86 -0.52
CA SER A 226 1.44 13.89 -1.24
C SER A 226 1.40 15.10 -2.17
N PHE A 227 0.21 15.60 -2.45
CA PHE A 227 -0.03 16.84 -3.18
C PHE A 227 -1.01 17.73 -2.41
N VAL A 228 -1.01 19.02 -2.70
CA VAL A 228 -1.89 19.99 -2.05
C VAL A 228 -3.36 19.65 -2.29
N GLY A 229 -3.72 19.25 -3.48
CA GLY A 229 -5.08 18.82 -3.84
C GLY A 229 -5.39 17.36 -3.59
N GLY A 230 -4.47 16.61 -2.96
CA GLY A 230 -4.62 15.19 -2.65
C GLY A 230 -3.81 14.28 -3.55
N ILE A 231 -3.64 13.03 -3.10
CA ILE A 231 -2.83 12.05 -3.84
C ILE A 231 -3.40 11.71 -5.23
N GLN A 232 -4.66 12.03 -5.48
CA GLN A 232 -5.31 11.84 -6.78
C GLN A 232 -4.63 12.66 -7.90
N GLU A 233 -4.00 13.79 -7.59
CA GLU A 233 -3.28 14.60 -8.58
C GLU A 233 -2.23 13.76 -9.35
N LEU A 234 -1.61 12.77 -8.70
CA LEU A 234 -0.68 11.86 -9.36
C LEU A 234 -1.34 11.04 -10.46
N THR A 235 -2.53 10.49 -10.20
CA THR A 235 -3.25 9.65 -11.18
C THR A 235 -3.86 10.49 -12.30
N GLU A 236 -4.34 11.68 -11.99
CA GLU A 236 -4.85 12.63 -12.97
C GLU A 236 -3.72 13.11 -13.90
N ALA A 237 -2.59 13.52 -13.36
CA ALA A 237 -1.43 13.92 -14.15
C ALA A 237 -0.92 12.78 -15.05
N THR A 238 -0.92 11.54 -14.53
CA THR A 238 -0.52 10.37 -15.33
C THR A 238 -1.52 10.12 -16.47
N ALA A 239 -2.83 10.18 -16.18
CA ALA A 239 -3.88 10.00 -17.19
C ALA A 239 -3.81 11.09 -18.28
N ASN A 240 -3.64 12.37 -17.89
CA ASN A 240 -3.54 13.50 -18.80
C ASN A 240 -2.29 13.49 -19.68
N ARG A 241 -1.25 12.75 -19.29
CA ARG A 241 0.00 12.65 -20.05
C ARG A 241 0.02 11.51 -21.06
N LEU A 242 -0.93 10.58 -20.97
CA LEU A 242 -1.07 9.49 -21.93
C LEU A 242 -1.46 10.02 -23.32
N LYS A 243 -0.84 9.46 -24.34
CA LYS A 243 -1.17 9.69 -25.75
C LYS A 243 -2.25 8.74 -26.24
N GLY A 244 -2.29 7.53 -25.65
CA GLY A 244 -3.30 6.51 -25.91
C GLY A 244 -4.67 6.86 -25.37
N THR A 245 -5.61 5.98 -25.58
CA THR A 245 -7.02 6.19 -25.22
C THR A 245 -7.31 5.61 -23.83
N ILE A 246 -8.01 6.37 -22.98
CA ILE A 246 -8.61 5.85 -21.76
C ILE A 246 -10.12 5.74 -21.99
N ARG A 247 -10.67 4.55 -21.76
CA ARG A 247 -12.11 4.25 -21.86
C ARG A 247 -12.67 4.04 -20.46
N ASN A 248 -13.17 5.10 -19.83
CA ASN A 248 -13.89 5.05 -18.56
C ASN A 248 -15.32 4.51 -18.77
N GLY A 249 -15.93 3.92 -17.74
CA GLY A 249 -17.23 3.28 -17.82
C GLY A 249 -17.24 2.00 -18.68
N GLN A 250 -16.07 1.51 -19.09
CA GLN A 250 -15.91 0.38 -19.99
C GLN A 250 -15.27 -0.81 -19.28
N ALA A 251 -16.08 -1.59 -18.58
CA ALA A 251 -15.61 -2.81 -17.95
C ALA A 251 -15.27 -3.89 -18.99
N VAL A 252 -14.08 -4.47 -18.91
CA VAL A 252 -13.75 -5.72 -19.61
C VAL A 252 -14.44 -6.84 -18.86
N ILE A 253 -15.34 -7.57 -19.53
CA ILE A 253 -16.15 -8.65 -18.95
C ILE A 253 -15.74 -10.05 -19.44
N SER A 254 -14.97 -10.13 -20.52
CA SER A 254 -14.41 -11.38 -21.03
C SER A 254 -13.06 -11.13 -21.67
N LEU A 255 -12.18 -12.10 -21.54
CA LEU A 255 -10.88 -12.14 -22.19
C LEU A 255 -10.73 -13.50 -22.87
N GLN A 256 -10.39 -13.53 -24.15
CA GLN A 256 -10.19 -14.76 -24.90
C GLN A 256 -8.89 -14.71 -25.70
N PRO A 257 -8.06 -15.77 -25.61
CA PRO A 257 -6.88 -15.85 -26.46
C PRO A 257 -7.29 -16.10 -27.92
N LEU A 258 -6.67 -15.35 -28.84
CA LEU A 258 -6.77 -15.55 -30.28
C LEU A 258 -5.43 -16.08 -30.83
N ASN A 259 -5.45 -16.49 -32.07
CA ASN A 259 -4.21 -16.90 -32.76
C ASN A 259 -3.32 -15.64 -32.99
N GLY A 260 -2.38 -15.42 -32.08
CA GLY A 260 -1.45 -14.28 -32.11
C GLY A 260 -1.89 -13.01 -31.36
N GLY A 261 -2.94 -13.08 -30.52
CA GLY A 261 -3.43 -11.94 -29.77
C GLY A 261 -4.55 -12.28 -28.80
N TRP A 262 -5.40 -11.31 -28.52
CA TRP A 262 -6.47 -11.36 -27.53
C TRP A 262 -7.73 -10.65 -28.00
N GLU A 263 -8.89 -11.20 -27.74
CA GLU A 263 -10.16 -10.50 -27.82
C GLU A 263 -10.67 -10.13 -26.42
N LEU A 264 -11.01 -8.87 -26.24
CA LEU A 264 -11.66 -8.35 -25.05
C LEU A 264 -13.13 -8.05 -25.38
N ALA A 265 -14.07 -8.61 -24.62
CA ALA A 265 -15.46 -8.19 -24.67
C ALA A 265 -15.71 -7.16 -23.54
N LEU A 266 -16.43 -6.08 -23.89
CA LEU A 266 -16.72 -4.97 -23.00
C LEU A 266 -18.18 -5.02 -22.52
N ALA A 267 -18.49 -4.32 -21.43
CA ALA A 267 -19.84 -4.31 -20.83
C ALA A 267 -20.92 -3.74 -21.77
N ASP A 268 -20.54 -2.87 -22.70
CA ASP A 268 -21.42 -2.33 -23.75
C ASP A 268 -21.62 -3.27 -24.96
N GLN A 269 -21.14 -4.52 -24.85
CA GLN A 269 -21.16 -5.56 -25.90
C GLN A 269 -20.19 -5.31 -27.07
N SER A 270 -19.42 -4.23 -27.06
CA SER A 270 -18.36 -4.02 -28.04
C SER A 270 -17.18 -4.97 -27.78
N ARG A 271 -16.34 -5.17 -28.82
CA ARG A 271 -15.14 -5.99 -28.78
C ARG A 271 -13.92 -5.16 -29.09
N PHE A 272 -12.79 -5.59 -28.57
CA PHE A 272 -11.51 -4.96 -28.82
C PHE A 272 -10.44 -6.04 -28.99
N ASP A 273 -9.74 -6.00 -30.13
CA ASP A 273 -8.63 -6.91 -30.42
C ASP A 273 -7.32 -6.27 -30.01
N ALA A 274 -6.51 -6.99 -29.24
CA ALA A 274 -5.19 -6.56 -28.78
C ALA A 274 -4.13 -7.60 -29.09
N ASP A 275 -2.93 -7.15 -29.46
CA ASP A 275 -1.75 -8.02 -29.55
C ASP A 275 -1.29 -8.48 -28.15
N LEU A 276 -1.34 -7.57 -27.19
CA LEU A 276 -0.90 -7.79 -25.82
C LEU A 276 -1.93 -7.25 -24.82
N VAL A 277 -2.09 -7.94 -23.71
CA VAL A 277 -2.94 -7.51 -22.59
C VAL A 277 -2.13 -7.36 -21.33
N VAL A 278 -2.23 -6.20 -20.68
CA VAL A 278 -1.71 -5.98 -19.33
C VAL A 278 -2.87 -5.87 -18.36
N SER A 279 -2.98 -6.83 -17.45
CA SER A 279 -3.96 -6.73 -16.36
C SER A 279 -3.35 -6.03 -15.15
N ALA A 280 -3.81 -4.82 -14.88
CA ALA A 280 -3.57 -4.07 -13.65
C ALA A 280 -4.81 -4.08 -12.72
N ALA A 281 -5.81 -4.88 -13.07
CA ALA A 281 -7.01 -5.10 -12.28
C ALA A 281 -6.68 -5.91 -11.01
N PRO A 282 -7.52 -5.80 -9.95
CA PRO A 282 -7.39 -6.67 -8.78
C PRO A 282 -7.43 -8.16 -9.14
N ALA A 283 -6.69 -8.99 -8.38
CA ALA A 283 -6.57 -10.42 -8.68
C ALA A 283 -7.93 -11.12 -8.84
N HIS A 284 -8.92 -10.79 -8.03
CA HIS A 284 -10.27 -11.36 -8.12
C HIS A 284 -11.02 -10.96 -9.41
N VAL A 285 -10.70 -9.82 -10.01
CA VAL A 285 -11.28 -9.43 -11.31
C VAL A 285 -10.62 -10.25 -12.41
N LEU A 286 -9.28 -10.33 -12.39
CA LEU A 286 -8.55 -11.16 -13.35
C LEU A 286 -8.94 -12.64 -13.24
N THR A 287 -9.25 -13.14 -12.04
CA THR A 287 -9.78 -14.50 -11.83
C THR A 287 -10.95 -14.80 -12.75
N GLU A 288 -11.95 -13.91 -12.78
CA GLU A 288 -13.17 -14.14 -13.59
C GLU A 288 -12.87 -14.03 -15.09
N LEU A 289 -11.96 -13.15 -15.48
CA LEU A 289 -11.57 -12.97 -16.89
C LEU A 289 -10.81 -14.19 -17.46
N VAL A 290 -9.97 -14.84 -16.64
CA VAL A 290 -9.19 -15.98 -17.12
C VAL A 290 -9.86 -17.33 -16.91
N ARG A 291 -10.85 -17.43 -16.04
CA ARG A 291 -11.56 -18.68 -15.70
C ARG A 291 -12.08 -19.46 -16.92
N PRO A 292 -12.67 -18.83 -17.95
CA PRO A 292 -13.22 -19.55 -19.09
C PRO A 292 -12.18 -20.32 -19.91
N PHE A 293 -10.94 -19.82 -20.00
CA PHE A 293 -9.90 -20.45 -20.83
C PHE A 293 -8.74 -21.03 -20.01
N HIS A 294 -8.59 -20.64 -18.73
CA HIS A 294 -7.53 -21.16 -17.88
C HIS A 294 -7.95 -21.32 -16.41
N PRO A 295 -8.76 -22.35 -16.06
CA PRO A 295 -9.29 -22.56 -14.71
C PRO A 295 -8.20 -22.65 -13.63
N THR A 296 -7.08 -23.31 -13.90
CA THR A 296 -5.96 -23.43 -12.92
C THR A 296 -5.37 -22.08 -12.55
N LEU A 297 -5.16 -21.20 -13.53
CA LEU A 297 -4.69 -19.83 -13.27
C LEU A 297 -5.73 -19.06 -12.45
N ALA A 298 -7.03 -19.23 -12.77
CA ALA A 298 -8.11 -18.59 -12.04
C ALA A 298 -8.13 -19.02 -10.56
N GLU A 299 -7.93 -20.30 -10.25
CA GLU A 299 -7.88 -20.80 -8.86
C GLU A 299 -6.70 -20.20 -8.08
N LEU A 300 -5.52 -20.13 -8.70
CA LEU A 300 -4.35 -19.51 -8.09
C LEU A 300 -4.58 -18.02 -7.77
N LEU A 301 -5.18 -17.27 -8.69
CA LEU A 301 -5.55 -15.86 -8.51
C LEU A 301 -6.63 -15.68 -7.43
N ALA A 302 -7.67 -16.52 -7.42
CA ALA A 302 -8.73 -16.53 -6.42
C ALA A 302 -8.20 -16.79 -5.01
N GLY A 303 -7.09 -17.51 -4.90
CA GLY A 303 -6.40 -17.80 -3.64
C GLY A 303 -5.70 -16.58 -3.00
N ILE A 304 -5.68 -15.39 -3.61
CA ILE A 304 -5.16 -14.16 -3.01
C ILE A 304 -6.26 -13.49 -2.18
N PRO A 305 -6.20 -13.53 -0.83
CA PRO A 305 -7.23 -12.94 0.00
C PRO A 305 -7.16 -11.40 -0.01
N TYR A 306 -8.27 -10.75 0.34
CA TYR A 306 -8.36 -9.30 0.50
C TYR A 306 -9.00 -8.96 1.84
N ALA A 307 -8.41 -8.02 2.56
CA ALA A 307 -9.01 -7.47 3.76
C ALA A 307 -10.02 -6.36 3.39
N PRO A 308 -11.24 -6.36 3.96
CA PRO A 308 -12.19 -5.26 3.80
C PRO A 308 -11.84 -4.09 4.73
N MET A 309 -12.33 -2.87 4.43
CA MET A 309 -12.05 -1.69 5.23
C MET A 309 -13.15 -0.63 5.11
N ASN A 310 -13.58 -0.09 6.24
CA ASN A 310 -14.28 1.17 6.34
C ASN A 310 -13.26 2.26 6.69
N VAL A 311 -13.25 3.35 5.93
CA VAL A 311 -12.46 4.56 6.21
C VAL A 311 -13.44 5.63 6.65
N VAL A 312 -13.25 6.15 7.86
CA VAL A 312 -14.16 7.09 8.50
C VAL A 312 -13.44 8.41 8.71
N CYS A 313 -13.88 9.45 8.02
CA CYS A 313 -13.36 10.80 8.14
C CYS A 313 -14.31 11.63 9.00
N PHE A 314 -13.79 12.18 10.09
CA PHE A 314 -14.52 13.10 10.97
C PHE A 314 -13.82 14.46 11.00
N GLY A 315 -14.58 15.51 10.72
CA GLY A 315 -14.17 16.90 10.90
C GLY A 315 -14.71 17.45 12.22
N TYR A 316 -13.88 18.25 12.89
CA TYR A 316 -14.22 18.93 14.12
C TYR A 316 -13.66 20.35 14.14
N GLN A 317 -14.30 21.26 14.84
CA GLN A 317 -13.66 22.50 15.27
C GLN A 317 -12.50 22.15 16.21
N GLN A 318 -11.36 22.81 16.04
CA GLN A 318 -10.12 22.47 16.74
C GLN A 318 -10.25 22.62 18.27
N ASP A 319 -11.02 23.59 18.76
CA ASP A 319 -11.27 23.83 20.18
C ASP A 319 -12.07 22.70 20.86
N LYS A 320 -12.89 21.95 20.10
CA LYS A 320 -13.66 20.80 20.58
C LYS A 320 -12.83 19.55 20.80
N ILE A 321 -11.59 19.49 20.32
CA ILE A 321 -10.73 18.30 20.45
C ILE A 321 -10.13 18.15 21.84
N GLY A 322 -9.95 19.25 22.58
CA GLY A 322 -9.46 19.25 23.97
C GLY A 322 -8.00 18.82 24.15
N ARG A 323 -7.26 18.53 23.04
CA ARG A 323 -5.86 18.14 23.05
C ARG A 323 -5.13 18.57 21.79
N SER A 324 -3.81 18.64 21.88
CA SER A 324 -2.98 18.88 20.68
C SER A 324 -2.91 17.64 19.79
N LEU A 325 -3.05 17.83 18.47
CA LEU A 325 -2.82 16.82 17.45
C LEU A 325 -1.39 16.97 16.90
N ASP A 326 -0.39 16.70 17.72
CA ASP A 326 1.02 16.94 17.45
C ASP A 326 1.74 15.72 16.82
N GLY A 327 1.07 14.95 15.98
CA GLY A 327 1.62 13.72 15.43
C GLY A 327 0.90 13.20 14.19
N PHE A 328 1.30 11.99 13.80
CA PHE A 328 0.72 11.26 12.67
C PHE A 328 -0.67 10.68 13.00
N GLY A 329 -0.86 10.34 14.28
CA GLY A 329 -1.98 9.57 14.76
C GLY A 329 -1.52 8.37 15.56
N TYR A 330 -2.40 7.40 15.74
CA TYR A 330 -2.13 6.22 16.54
C TYR A 330 -2.65 4.93 15.91
N LEU A 331 -2.02 3.83 16.27
CA LEU A 331 -2.47 2.47 15.99
C LEU A 331 -2.85 1.76 17.29
N ILE A 332 -3.68 0.74 17.18
CA ILE A 332 -4.25 0.02 18.31
C ILE A 332 -3.86 -1.46 18.22
N PRO A 333 -3.20 -2.03 19.24
CA PRO A 333 -3.00 -3.45 19.35
C PRO A 333 -4.33 -4.22 19.40
N LYS A 334 -4.42 -5.36 18.71
CA LYS A 334 -5.63 -6.21 18.68
C LYS A 334 -6.16 -6.55 20.08
N LYS A 335 -5.26 -6.72 21.06
CA LYS A 335 -5.62 -7.06 22.45
C LYS A 335 -6.37 -5.96 23.21
N GLU A 336 -6.32 -4.71 22.76
CA GLU A 336 -7.07 -3.62 23.37
C GLU A 336 -8.59 -3.71 23.10
N GLY A 337 -9.01 -4.60 22.19
CA GLY A 337 -10.41 -4.91 21.92
C GLY A 337 -11.21 -3.78 21.27
N CYS A 338 -10.54 -2.81 20.66
CA CYS A 338 -11.18 -1.68 19.98
C CYS A 338 -11.74 -2.08 18.61
N SER A 339 -12.78 -1.39 18.16
CA SER A 339 -13.43 -1.63 16.87
C SER A 339 -12.67 -1.02 15.68
N ILE A 340 -11.79 -0.04 15.93
CA ILE A 340 -10.92 0.59 14.91
C ILE A 340 -9.48 0.09 15.03
N LEU A 341 -8.75 0.10 13.91
CA LEU A 341 -7.32 -0.25 13.86
C LEU A 341 -6.42 0.91 14.29
N GLY A 342 -6.91 2.12 14.18
CA GLY A 342 -6.20 3.34 14.49
C GLY A 342 -6.85 4.56 13.85
N THR A 343 -6.31 5.73 14.17
CA THR A 343 -6.76 7.03 13.64
C THR A 343 -5.56 7.85 13.21
N LEU A 344 -5.59 8.32 11.98
CA LEU A 344 -4.67 9.33 11.45
C LEU A 344 -5.20 10.72 11.77
N TRP A 345 -4.30 11.64 12.08
CA TRP A 345 -4.59 13.04 12.28
C TRP A 345 -4.26 13.80 10.98
N ASP A 346 -5.13 13.62 9.97
CA ASP A 346 -4.83 14.02 8.59
C ASP A 346 -4.45 15.49 8.46
N SER A 347 -5.14 16.39 9.17
CA SER A 347 -4.80 17.83 9.20
C SER A 347 -3.51 18.17 9.96
N SER A 348 -3.02 17.29 10.83
CA SER A 348 -1.69 17.42 11.44
C SER A 348 -0.59 16.95 10.48
N ILE A 349 -0.89 15.97 9.63
CA ILE A 349 0.03 15.45 8.61
C ILE A 349 0.17 16.47 7.46
N PHE A 350 -0.97 16.91 6.93
CA PHE A 350 -1.09 17.88 5.85
C PHE A 350 -2.11 18.94 6.26
N PRO A 351 -1.68 20.18 6.60
CA PRO A 351 -2.57 21.19 7.15
C PRO A 351 -3.79 21.53 6.28
N GLN A 352 -3.67 21.43 4.96
CA GLN A 352 -4.73 21.75 4.01
C GLN A 352 -5.88 20.72 3.94
N ARG A 353 -5.80 19.62 4.73
CA ARG A 353 -6.85 18.59 4.77
C ARG A 353 -8.12 19.02 5.49
N ALA A 354 -8.08 20.13 6.24
CA ALA A 354 -9.24 20.69 6.93
C ALA A 354 -9.30 22.22 6.73
N PRO A 355 -10.49 22.83 6.84
CA PRO A 355 -10.62 24.29 6.87
C PRO A 355 -9.86 24.90 8.04
N GLU A 356 -9.58 26.20 7.95
CA GLU A 356 -8.96 26.95 9.05
C GLU A 356 -9.78 26.83 10.34
N GLY A 357 -9.12 26.61 11.46
CA GLY A 357 -9.79 26.40 12.76
C GLY A 357 -10.44 25.02 12.93
N HIS A 358 -10.29 24.13 11.96
CA HIS A 358 -10.82 22.76 11.99
C HIS A 358 -9.72 21.71 11.90
N VAL A 359 -10.08 20.48 12.24
CA VAL A 359 -9.21 19.32 12.14
C VAL A 359 -9.93 18.17 11.43
N LEU A 360 -9.16 17.33 10.75
CA LEU A 360 -9.64 16.10 10.10
C LEU A 360 -8.97 14.89 10.76
N LEU A 361 -9.80 14.00 11.28
CA LEU A 361 -9.42 12.68 11.81
C LEU A 361 -9.90 11.61 10.85
N ARG A 362 -9.03 10.64 10.53
CA ARG A 362 -9.37 9.52 9.66
C ARG A 362 -9.12 8.20 10.35
N SER A 363 -10.19 7.52 10.73
CA SER A 363 -10.17 6.21 11.41
C SER A 363 -10.37 5.06 10.43
N MET A 364 -9.73 3.93 10.69
CA MET A 364 -9.87 2.71 9.91
C MET A 364 -10.55 1.62 10.74
N MET A 365 -11.64 1.03 10.22
CA MET A 365 -12.41 -0.03 10.88
C MET A 365 -12.56 -1.22 9.94
N GLY A 366 -12.15 -2.42 10.38
CA GLY A 366 -12.21 -3.63 9.56
C GLY A 366 -10.90 -4.41 9.57
N GLY A 367 -10.39 -4.72 8.39
CA GLY A 367 -9.17 -5.50 8.22
C GLY A 367 -9.39 -7.00 8.36
N ALA A 368 -8.30 -7.76 8.22
CA ALA A 368 -8.33 -9.23 8.32
C ALA A 368 -8.75 -9.72 9.71
N THR A 369 -8.55 -8.92 10.76
CA THR A 369 -8.89 -9.26 12.14
C THR A 369 -10.33 -8.95 12.53
N ASN A 370 -11.03 -8.12 11.74
CA ASN A 370 -12.45 -7.78 11.95
C ASN A 370 -13.17 -7.59 10.59
N PRO A 371 -13.22 -8.61 9.73
CA PRO A 371 -13.79 -8.48 8.38
C PRO A 371 -15.28 -8.18 8.40
N GLN A 372 -16.00 -8.54 9.47
CA GLN A 372 -17.44 -8.31 9.60
C GLN A 372 -17.81 -6.83 9.74
N ALA A 373 -16.87 -5.96 10.12
CA ALA A 373 -17.13 -4.53 10.24
C ALA A 373 -17.60 -3.87 8.94
N ILE A 374 -17.33 -4.48 7.78
CA ILE A 374 -17.79 -3.99 6.47
C ILE A 374 -19.31 -4.05 6.31
N ASN A 375 -19.97 -4.91 7.08
CA ASN A 375 -21.42 -5.12 7.02
C ASN A 375 -22.21 -4.19 7.95
N LEU A 376 -21.51 -3.40 8.80
CA LEU A 376 -22.14 -2.43 9.66
C LEU A 376 -22.80 -1.31 8.85
N THR A 377 -23.91 -0.77 9.34
CA THR A 377 -24.56 0.43 8.78
C THR A 377 -23.67 1.66 9.01
N ASP A 378 -23.94 2.76 8.30
CA ASP A 378 -23.17 4.01 8.49
C ASP A 378 -23.38 4.57 9.90
N SER A 379 -24.56 4.43 10.49
CA SER A 379 -24.83 4.81 11.89
C SER A 379 -23.96 4.01 12.85
N GLU A 380 -23.94 2.68 12.74
CA GLU A 380 -23.12 1.82 13.60
C GLU A 380 -21.61 2.10 13.45
N VAL A 381 -21.13 2.33 12.22
CA VAL A 381 -19.73 2.70 11.97
C VAL A 381 -19.41 4.04 12.63
N ARG A 382 -20.28 5.05 12.48
CA ARG A 382 -20.14 6.36 13.10
C ARG A 382 -20.12 6.25 14.63
N GLU A 383 -21.14 5.64 15.23
CA GLU A 383 -21.29 5.51 16.68
C GLU A 383 -20.10 4.79 17.32
N ARG A 384 -19.67 3.66 16.74
CA ARG A 384 -18.50 2.91 17.23
C ARG A 384 -17.22 3.71 17.10
N THR A 385 -17.04 4.44 16.00
CA THR A 385 -15.84 5.27 15.83
C THR A 385 -15.81 6.41 16.84
N MET A 386 -16.95 7.08 17.09
CA MET A 386 -17.06 8.13 18.10
C MET A 386 -16.76 7.60 19.50
N ALA A 387 -17.32 6.45 19.90
CA ALA A 387 -17.05 5.83 21.20
C ALA A 387 -15.55 5.50 21.39
N GLU A 388 -14.86 5.06 20.32
CA GLU A 388 -13.41 4.83 20.39
C GLU A 388 -12.61 6.14 20.48
N LEU A 389 -13.02 7.19 19.77
CA LEU A 389 -12.38 8.51 19.87
C LEU A 389 -12.60 9.13 21.26
N GLU A 390 -13.77 8.98 21.87
CA GLU A 390 -14.03 9.38 23.25
C GLU A 390 -13.12 8.61 24.22
N LYS A 391 -13.11 7.28 24.14
CA LYS A 391 -12.30 6.40 24.99
C LYS A 391 -10.79 6.70 24.91
N ILE A 392 -10.26 6.95 23.69
CA ILE A 392 -8.83 7.05 23.43
C ILE A 392 -8.32 8.49 23.51
N MET A 393 -9.11 9.42 22.99
CA MET A 393 -8.72 10.81 22.83
C MET A 393 -9.47 11.78 23.75
N GLY A 394 -10.56 11.34 24.40
CA GLY A 394 -11.44 12.17 25.22
C GLY A 394 -12.34 13.11 24.40
N ILE A 395 -12.57 12.81 23.12
CA ILE A 395 -13.42 13.62 22.24
C ILE A 395 -14.86 13.22 22.45
N THR A 396 -15.63 14.06 23.14
CA THR A 396 -17.06 13.86 23.41
C THR A 396 -17.97 14.65 22.47
N ALA A 397 -17.38 15.56 21.67
CA ALA A 397 -18.14 16.38 20.74
C ALA A 397 -18.61 15.55 19.53
N GLU A 398 -19.80 15.91 19.02
CA GLU A 398 -20.25 15.42 17.71
C GLU A 398 -19.37 16.00 16.60
N PRO A 399 -19.01 15.20 15.56
CA PRO A 399 -18.30 15.71 14.41
C PRO A 399 -19.19 16.66 13.59
N ASP A 400 -18.64 17.77 13.15
CA ASP A 400 -19.32 18.74 12.28
C ASP A 400 -19.38 18.23 10.83
N PHE A 401 -18.45 17.31 10.45
CA PHE A 401 -18.36 16.70 9.14
C PHE A 401 -18.15 15.19 9.27
N VAL A 402 -18.82 14.39 8.45
CA VAL A 402 -18.72 12.94 8.43
C VAL A 402 -18.67 12.42 6.99
N ARG A 403 -17.64 11.60 6.69
CA ARG A 403 -17.56 10.80 5.46
C ARG A 403 -17.16 9.38 5.80
N ILE A 404 -17.87 8.41 5.22
CA ILE A 404 -17.57 6.98 5.39
C ILE A 404 -17.35 6.37 4.00
N PHE A 405 -16.19 5.75 3.81
CA PHE A 405 -15.85 5.03 2.60
C PHE A 405 -15.76 3.54 2.87
N ARG A 406 -16.32 2.73 1.98
CA ARG A 406 -16.40 1.27 2.12
C ARG A 406 -15.61 0.57 1.03
N HIS A 407 -14.69 -0.28 1.45
CA HIS A 407 -13.91 -1.12 0.56
C HIS A 407 -14.16 -2.59 0.89
N GLN A 408 -15.01 -3.26 0.14
CA GLN A 408 -15.27 -4.70 0.31
C GLN A 408 -13.99 -5.54 0.15
N ARG A 409 -13.08 -5.13 -0.71
CA ARG A 409 -11.79 -5.76 -1.00
C ARG A 409 -10.71 -4.68 -1.06
N ALA A 410 -10.27 -4.19 0.13
CA ALA A 410 -9.37 -3.06 0.24
C ALA A 410 -7.93 -3.43 -0.13
N ILE A 411 -7.31 -4.32 0.65
CA ILE A 411 -5.87 -4.58 0.58
C ILE A 411 -5.63 -6.08 0.40
N PRO A 412 -4.87 -6.49 -0.64
CA PRO A 412 -4.48 -7.89 -0.81
C PRO A 412 -3.59 -8.33 0.37
N GLN A 413 -3.78 -9.57 0.80
CA GLN A 413 -3.09 -10.14 1.96
C GLN A 413 -2.02 -11.12 1.48
N TYR A 414 -0.77 -10.82 1.78
CA TYR A 414 0.36 -11.68 1.46
C TYR A 414 0.55 -12.69 2.59
N VAL A 415 -0.30 -13.71 2.60
CA VAL A 415 -0.24 -14.79 3.59
C VAL A 415 0.92 -15.76 3.30
N VAL A 416 1.30 -16.59 4.27
CA VAL A 416 2.28 -17.66 4.03
C VAL A 416 1.87 -18.50 2.80
N GLY A 417 2.83 -18.82 1.94
CA GLY A 417 2.58 -19.45 0.65
C GLY A 417 2.29 -18.47 -0.50
N HIS A 418 2.32 -17.15 -0.25
CA HIS A 418 2.07 -16.16 -1.31
C HIS A 418 3.18 -16.15 -2.38
N ALA A 419 4.44 -16.31 -2.00
CA ALA A 419 5.56 -16.34 -2.94
C ALA A 419 5.47 -17.54 -3.89
N GLU A 420 5.14 -18.73 -3.35
CA GLU A 420 4.93 -19.95 -4.10
C GLU A 420 3.73 -19.81 -5.05
N ARG A 421 2.66 -19.17 -4.58
CA ARG A 421 1.48 -18.86 -5.41
C ARG A 421 1.84 -17.93 -6.57
N LEU A 422 2.63 -16.88 -6.33
CA LEU A 422 3.08 -15.98 -7.39
C LEU A 422 3.95 -16.71 -8.44
N ALA A 423 4.83 -17.60 -8.00
CA ALA A 423 5.63 -18.42 -8.90
C ALA A 423 4.74 -19.33 -9.77
N ALA A 424 3.73 -19.98 -9.17
CA ALA A 424 2.77 -20.80 -9.91
C ALA A 424 1.89 -19.97 -10.86
N ILE A 425 1.47 -18.77 -10.46
CA ILE A 425 0.74 -17.84 -11.34
C ILE A 425 1.61 -17.49 -12.55
N ASP A 426 2.89 -17.17 -12.35
CA ASP A 426 3.78 -16.81 -13.45
C ASP A 426 4.03 -18.00 -14.40
N GLU A 427 4.22 -19.20 -13.88
CA GLU A 427 4.33 -20.43 -14.68
C GLU A 427 3.09 -20.67 -15.55
N GLN A 428 1.89 -20.55 -14.97
CA GLN A 428 0.65 -20.75 -15.73
C GLN A 428 0.42 -19.62 -16.76
N ARG A 429 0.74 -18.38 -16.39
CA ARG A 429 0.65 -17.21 -17.27
C ARG A 429 1.55 -17.35 -18.52
N GLN A 430 2.74 -17.94 -18.38
CA GLN A 430 3.67 -18.15 -19.50
C GLN A 430 3.10 -19.04 -20.61
N LYS A 431 2.06 -19.84 -20.32
CA LYS A 431 1.32 -20.60 -21.34
C LYS A 431 0.46 -19.72 -22.24
N HIS A 432 0.29 -18.44 -21.89
CA HIS A 432 -0.47 -17.45 -22.63
C HIS A 432 0.42 -16.24 -22.97
N PRO A 433 1.28 -16.36 -23.99
CA PRO A 433 2.12 -15.26 -24.40
C PRO A 433 1.30 -14.00 -24.69
N GLY A 434 1.78 -12.86 -24.23
CA GLY A 434 1.06 -11.59 -24.38
C GLY A 434 0.10 -11.23 -23.25
N LEU A 435 -0.16 -12.11 -22.28
CA LEU A 435 -0.83 -11.74 -21.02
C LEU A 435 0.22 -11.35 -19.98
N ILE A 436 0.21 -10.10 -19.53
CA ILE A 436 1.10 -9.55 -18.51
C ILE A 436 0.26 -9.15 -17.31
N VAL A 437 0.77 -9.37 -16.11
CA VAL A 437 0.05 -9.09 -14.85
C VAL A 437 0.87 -8.13 -14.01
N THR A 438 0.21 -7.09 -13.47
CA THR A 438 0.84 -6.10 -12.58
C THR A 438 -0.13 -5.66 -11.47
N GLY A 439 0.36 -4.86 -10.53
CA GLY A 439 -0.46 -4.27 -9.49
C GLY A 439 -0.17 -4.80 -8.08
N ASN A 440 -0.90 -4.25 -7.12
CA ASN A 440 -0.63 -4.42 -5.70
C ASN A 440 -0.92 -5.82 -5.14
N ALA A 441 -1.57 -6.68 -5.88
CA ALA A 441 -1.78 -8.07 -5.48
C ALA A 441 -0.52 -8.94 -5.65
N PHE A 442 0.46 -8.48 -6.43
CA PHE A 442 1.58 -9.28 -6.89
C PHE A 442 2.95 -8.76 -6.45
N PHE A 443 3.16 -7.42 -6.46
CA PHE A 443 4.50 -6.85 -6.38
C PHE A 443 4.67 -5.77 -5.30
N GLY A 444 3.86 -5.77 -4.26
CA GLY A 444 3.88 -4.81 -3.16
C GLY A 444 2.66 -3.91 -3.14
N VAL A 445 2.16 -3.65 -1.92
CA VAL A 445 0.92 -2.89 -1.70
C VAL A 445 1.13 -1.37 -1.73
N GLY A 446 2.37 -0.91 -1.58
CA GLY A 446 2.71 0.51 -1.54
C GLY A 446 2.64 1.16 -2.92
N LEU A 447 2.38 2.47 -2.95
CA LEU A 447 2.31 3.24 -4.19
C LEU A 447 3.62 3.17 -4.99
N ASN A 448 4.77 3.33 -4.32
CA ASN A 448 6.08 3.16 -4.94
C ASN A 448 6.28 1.76 -5.56
N ASP A 449 5.74 0.73 -4.90
CA ASP A 449 5.86 -0.65 -5.39
C ASP A 449 4.98 -0.86 -6.64
N CYS A 450 3.78 -0.24 -6.68
CA CYS A 450 2.91 -0.24 -7.85
C CYS A 450 3.55 0.44 -9.06
N VAL A 451 4.20 1.60 -8.87
CA VAL A 451 4.91 2.32 -9.94
C VAL A 451 6.12 1.52 -10.42
N ASN A 452 6.88 0.91 -9.51
CA ASN A 452 8.00 0.04 -9.88
C ASN A 452 7.54 -1.19 -10.69
N ALA A 453 6.46 -1.85 -10.26
CA ALA A 453 5.87 -2.98 -10.97
C ALA A 453 5.36 -2.58 -12.37
N ALA A 454 4.81 -1.37 -12.49
CA ALA A 454 4.36 -0.81 -13.76
C ALA A 454 5.50 -0.66 -14.77
N ASN A 455 6.66 -0.14 -14.34
CA ASN A 455 7.86 -0.04 -15.21
C ASN A 455 8.32 -1.42 -15.69
N LYS A 456 8.36 -2.42 -14.77
CA LYS A 456 8.73 -3.80 -15.14
C LYS A 456 7.74 -4.44 -16.11
N ALA A 457 6.44 -4.19 -15.93
CA ALA A 457 5.42 -4.67 -16.85
C ALA A 457 5.59 -4.04 -18.24
N ALA A 458 5.90 -2.75 -18.33
CA ALA A 458 6.19 -2.07 -19.58
C ALA A 458 7.44 -2.62 -20.29
N GLU A 459 8.50 -2.96 -19.56
CA GLU A 459 9.68 -3.64 -20.10
C GLU A 459 9.33 -5.00 -20.70
N GLN A 460 8.46 -5.78 -20.04
CA GLN A 460 7.97 -7.06 -20.55
C GLN A 460 7.17 -6.87 -21.85
N VAL A 461 6.28 -5.87 -21.90
CA VAL A 461 5.52 -5.53 -23.11
C VAL A 461 6.48 -5.25 -24.27
N LEU A 462 7.51 -4.43 -24.07
CA LEU A 462 8.47 -4.11 -25.12
C LEU A 462 9.32 -5.30 -25.56
N ALA A 463 9.67 -6.18 -24.63
CA ALA A 463 10.35 -7.43 -24.99
C ALA A 463 9.48 -8.29 -25.92
N CYS A 464 8.17 -8.42 -25.61
CA CYS A 464 7.24 -9.14 -26.50
C CYS A 464 7.08 -8.47 -27.86
N CYS A 465 7.09 -7.12 -27.93
CA CYS A 465 6.97 -6.40 -29.21
C CYS A 465 8.18 -6.63 -30.14
N LYS A 466 9.38 -6.79 -29.60
CA LYS A 466 10.63 -6.99 -30.37
C LYS A 466 10.75 -8.40 -30.93
N VAL A 467 10.36 -9.43 -30.21
CA VAL A 467 10.46 -10.84 -30.63
C VAL A 467 9.62 -11.14 -31.87
N VAL A 468 8.53 -10.41 -32.09
CA VAL A 468 7.60 -10.61 -33.21
C VAL A 468 8.07 -9.81 -34.47
N GLY A 469 9.03 -8.90 -34.32
CA GLY A 469 9.57 -8.10 -35.43
C GLY A 469 10.73 -8.78 -36.23
N ASP A 470 11.34 -9.83 -35.63
CA ASP A 470 12.47 -10.57 -36.23
C ASP A 470 12.04 -11.95 -36.82
N ALA A 471 10.73 -12.25 -36.86
CA ALA A 471 10.16 -13.45 -37.48
C ALA A 471 9.31 -13.05 -38.71
#